data_66dc6cb9a782196f876d202136ef447b
#
_entry.id   66dc6cb9a782196f876d202136ef447b
#
_cell.length_a   1.000
_cell.length_b   1.000
_cell.length_c   1.000
_cell.angle_alpha   90.00
_cell.angle_beta   90.00
_cell.angle_gamma   90.00
#
_symmetry.space_group_name_H-M   'P 1'
#
loop_
_entity.id
_entity.type
_entity.pdbx_description
1 polymer ?
#
loop_
_entity_poly.entity_id
_entity_poly.type
_entity_poly.pdbx_seq_one_letter_code
_entity_poly.pdbx_strand_id
1 'polypeptide(L)'
;SRGLGDVYKRQVQDLQGNIQSYVARDSIGEEEYKAFKKMDIGDIVGLEGEVFKTKTGEISIHASAVKLLSKSLQILPEKFHGLTNTDTRYRQRYVDLIMNPEVKDTFIKRSKILTAIRKYLGNEGFMEVETPMLVQNAGGAAARPFETHFNALNEDLKLRISLELYLKRLIVGGL
;
A
#
# COMPACT_ATOMS: atom_id res chain seq x y z
N SER A 1 -14.58 21.77 17.11
CA SER A 1 -13.75 22.17 18.25
C SER A 1 -13.28 23.61 18.05
N ARG A 2 -13.67 24.49 18.98
CA ARG A 2 -13.19 25.88 19.00
C ARG A 2 -11.73 25.84 19.45
N GLY A 3 -10.79 25.92 18.50
CA GLY A 3 -9.41 26.20 18.81
C GLY A 3 -9.27 27.66 19.27
N LEU A 4 -8.46 27.89 20.27
CA LEU A 4 -7.88 29.20 20.54
C LEU A 4 -7.27 29.67 19.21
N GLY A 5 -7.61 30.84 18.71
CA GLY A 5 -7.56 31.28 17.32
C GLY A 5 -6.26 31.13 16.51
N ASP A 6 -5.18 30.64 17.09
CA ASP A 6 -3.83 30.61 16.51
C ASP A 6 -3.17 29.22 16.48
N VAL A 7 -3.93 28.15 16.77
CA VAL A 7 -3.41 26.77 16.79
C VAL A 7 -4.34 25.83 16.08
N TYR A 8 -3.81 25.02 15.16
CA TYR A 8 -4.50 23.91 14.50
C TYR A 8 -3.88 22.58 14.89
N LYS A 9 -4.76 21.63 15.21
CA LYS A 9 -4.38 20.23 15.44
C LYS A 9 -4.92 19.35 14.31
N ARG A 10 -4.04 18.64 13.62
CA ARG A 10 -4.41 17.67 12.59
C ARG A 10 -3.65 16.37 12.83
N GLN A 11 -4.25 15.26 12.47
CA GLN A 11 -3.57 13.97 12.43
C GLN A 11 -2.93 13.76 11.07
N VAL A 12 -1.68 13.34 11.09
CA VAL A 12 -0.91 12.90 9.92
C VAL A 12 -0.68 11.41 10.05
N GLN A 13 -0.84 10.69 8.95
CA GLN A 13 -0.75 9.23 8.89
C GLN A 13 0.37 8.82 7.93
N ASP A 14 1.15 7.83 8.36
CA ASP A 14 2.11 7.12 7.52
C ASP A 14 1.90 5.60 7.57
N LEU A 15 2.92 4.83 7.12
CA LEU A 15 2.88 3.37 7.16
C LEU A 15 2.88 2.82 8.59
N GLN A 16 3.50 3.52 9.54
CA GLN A 16 3.67 3.05 10.92
C GLN A 16 2.50 3.43 11.83
N GLY A 17 1.75 4.48 11.48
CA GLY A 17 0.60 4.90 12.27
C GLY A 17 0.21 6.36 12.07
N ASN A 18 -0.46 6.88 13.09
CA ASN A 18 -0.93 8.26 13.13
C ASN A 18 -0.17 9.05 14.19
N ILE A 19 0.16 10.31 13.88
CA ILE A 19 0.69 11.25 14.85
C ILE A 19 -0.09 12.56 14.78
N GLN A 20 -0.34 13.18 15.93
CA GLN A 20 -0.95 14.48 16.00
C GLN A 20 0.09 15.55 15.66
N SER A 21 -0.25 16.45 14.75
CA SER A 21 0.52 17.67 14.51
C SER A 21 -0.11 18.87 15.22
N TYR A 22 0.71 19.62 15.92
CA TYR A 22 0.38 20.87 16.56
C TYR A 22 1.04 22.01 15.78
N VAL A 23 0.23 22.80 15.08
CA VAL A 23 0.70 23.85 14.19
C VAL A 23 0.23 25.20 14.73
N ALA A 24 1.16 26.00 15.21
CA ALA A 24 0.91 27.33 15.72
C ALA A 24 1.36 28.40 14.70
N ARG A 25 0.59 29.47 14.56
CA ARG A 25 0.91 30.57 13.65
C ARG A 25 2.27 31.16 13.97
N ASP A 26 2.58 31.36 15.26
CA ASP A 26 3.83 32.00 15.70
C ASP A 26 5.05 31.09 15.45
N SER A 27 4.85 29.78 15.26
CA SER A 27 5.93 28.82 15.01
C SER A 27 6.29 28.69 13.52
N ILE A 28 5.29 28.76 12.61
CA ILE A 28 5.49 28.52 11.17
C ILE A 28 5.34 29.81 10.32
N GLY A 29 4.88 30.90 10.92
CA GLY A 29 4.60 32.16 10.21
C GLY A 29 3.18 32.25 9.64
N GLU A 30 2.73 33.47 9.38
CA GLU A 30 1.34 33.74 9.01
C GLU A 30 0.96 33.18 7.62
N GLU A 31 1.83 33.25 6.65
CA GLU A 31 1.59 32.81 5.28
C GLU A 31 1.49 31.28 5.22
N GLU A 32 2.44 30.55 5.83
CA GLU A 32 2.42 29.10 5.89
C GLU A 32 1.23 28.59 6.71
N TYR A 33 0.87 29.28 7.77
CA TYR A 33 -0.30 28.95 8.57
C TYR A 33 -1.61 29.11 7.78
N LYS A 34 -1.76 30.18 6.97
CA LYS A 34 -2.89 30.37 6.06
C LYS A 34 -2.95 29.27 5.00
N ALA A 35 -1.80 28.87 4.44
CA ALA A 35 -1.70 27.78 3.48
C ALA A 35 -2.10 26.45 4.13
N PHE A 36 -1.61 26.15 5.33
CA PHE A 36 -1.94 24.94 6.08
C PHE A 36 -3.46 24.82 6.37
N LYS A 37 -4.12 25.93 6.69
CA LYS A 37 -5.57 25.96 6.90
C LYS A 37 -6.38 25.55 5.67
N LYS A 38 -5.86 25.81 4.46
CA LYS A 38 -6.49 25.48 3.17
C LYS A 38 -6.20 24.06 2.70
N MET A 39 -5.36 23.30 3.41
CA MET A 39 -5.07 21.91 3.06
C MET A 39 -6.28 21.03 3.35
N ASP A 40 -6.52 20.06 2.47
CA ASP A 40 -7.64 19.12 2.55
C ASP A 40 -7.22 17.76 3.12
N ILE A 41 -8.20 16.94 3.46
CA ILE A 41 -7.98 15.56 3.85
C ILE A 41 -7.50 14.78 2.62
N GLY A 42 -6.37 14.06 2.79
CA GLY A 42 -5.73 13.33 1.70
C GLY A 42 -4.53 14.07 1.08
N ASP A 43 -4.31 15.35 1.42
CA ASP A 43 -3.09 16.05 1.04
C ASP A 43 -1.87 15.36 1.67
N ILE A 44 -0.79 15.23 0.90
CA ILE A 44 0.49 14.72 1.40
C ILE A 44 1.33 15.90 1.85
N VAL A 45 1.74 15.87 3.12
CA VAL A 45 2.47 16.97 3.74
C VAL A 45 3.78 16.52 4.36
N GLY A 46 4.81 17.35 4.29
CA GLY A 46 6.02 17.24 5.08
C GLY A 46 5.88 18.11 6.33
N LEU A 47 6.23 17.54 7.48
CA LEU A 47 6.26 18.21 8.77
C LEU A 47 7.66 18.14 9.34
N GLU A 48 8.19 19.30 9.78
CA GLU A 48 9.40 19.37 10.58
C GLU A 48 9.03 19.93 11.95
N GLY A 49 9.62 19.41 13.01
CA GLY A 49 9.33 19.89 14.36
C GLY A 49 9.81 18.96 15.46
N GLU A 50 9.53 19.35 16.69
CA GLU A 50 9.92 18.61 17.89
C GLU A 50 8.78 17.68 18.36
N VAL A 51 9.15 16.47 18.74
CA VAL A 51 8.20 15.51 19.33
C VAL A 51 8.02 15.83 20.80
N PHE A 52 6.78 15.94 21.24
CA PHE A 52 6.45 16.21 22.64
C PHE A 52 5.25 15.38 23.09
N LYS A 53 5.09 15.24 24.39
CA LYS A 53 3.93 14.59 24.98
C LYS A 53 2.95 15.62 25.50
N THR A 54 1.70 15.54 25.07
CA THR A 54 0.64 16.44 25.55
C THR A 54 0.30 16.16 27.04
N LYS A 55 -0.40 17.09 27.67
CA LYS A 55 -0.89 16.90 29.06
C LYS A 55 -1.80 15.68 29.22
N THR A 56 -2.47 15.26 28.15
CA THR A 56 -3.33 14.08 28.09
C THR A 56 -2.56 12.80 27.75
N GLY A 57 -1.23 12.89 27.56
CA GLY A 57 -0.38 11.74 27.30
C GLY A 57 -0.19 11.38 25.83
N GLU A 58 -0.79 12.13 24.88
CA GLU A 58 -0.68 11.89 23.46
C GLU A 58 0.66 12.40 22.90
N ILE A 59 1.34 11.56 22.09
CA ILE A 59 2.57 11.95 21.41
C ILE A 59 2.20 12.80 20.19
N SER A 60 2.81 13.96 20.09
CA SER A 60 2.51 14.96 19.08
C SER A 60 3.78 15.63 18.55
N ILE A 61 3.71 16.22 17.35
CA ILE A 61 4.77 17.03 16.77
C ILE A 61 4.38 18.51 16.91
N HIS A 62 5.24 19.30 17.55
CA HIS A 62 5.17 20.76 17.51
C HIS A 62 5.87 21.22 16.22
N ALA A 63 5.08 21.58 15.21
CA ALA A 63 5.61 21.90 13.89
C ALA A 63 6.36 23.23 13.90
N SER A 64 7.58 23.21 13.39
CA SER A 64 8.40 24.40 13.05
C SER A 64 8.31 24.73 11.56
N ALA A 65 7.97 23.77 10.70
CA ALA A 65 7.67 23.97 9.29
C ALA A 65 6.64 22.96 8.79
N VAL A 66 5.84 23.38 7.82
CA VAL A 66 4.83 22.55 7.14
C VAL A 66 4.90 22.81 5.65
N LYS A 67 5.08 21.75 4.85
CA LYS A 67 5.16 21.85 3.39
C LYS A 67 4.13 20.94 2.74
N LEU A 68 3.33 21.50 1.82
CA LEU A 68 2.50 20.68 0.93
C LEU A 68 3.39 19.99 -0.11
N LEU A 69 3.44 18.67 -0.10
CA LEU A 69 4.22 17.85 -1.02
C LEU A 69 3.39 17.44 -2.24
N SER A 70 2.12 17.08 -2.02
CA SER A 70 1.20 16.74 -3.09
C SER A 70 -0.24 17.07 -2.68
N LYS A 71 -0.98 17.69 -3.59
CA LYS A 71 -2.40 18.03 -3.40
C LYS A 71 -3.30 16.88 -3.77
N SER A 72 -4.23 16.55 -2.88
CA SER A 72 -5.33 15.63 -3.20
C SER A 72 -6.37 16.35 -4.05
N LEU A 73 -6.55 15.90 -5.29
CA LEU A 73 -7.50 16.48 -6.24
C LEU A 73 -8.88 15.79 -6.20
N GLN A 74 -8.99 14.67 -5.50
CA GLN A 74 -10.24 13.93 -5.32
C GLN A 74 -10.59 13.85 -3.85
N ILE A 75 -11.87 14.04 -3.55
CA ILE A 75 -12.40 13.94 -2.19
C ILE A 75 -12.44 12.46 -1.81
N LEU A 76 -11.87 12.12 -0.65
CA LEU A 76 -11.99 10.78 -0.08
C LEU A 76 -13.43 10.55 0.41
N PRO A 77 -13.93 9.29 0.37
CA PRO A 77 -15.22 8.94 0.96
C PRO A 77 -15.32 9.36 2.44
N GLU A 78 -16.54 9.57 2.93
CA GLU A 78 -16.74 9.96 4.33
C GLU A 78 -16.14 8.95 5.30
N LYS A 79 -15.38 9.45 6.27
CA LYS A 79 -14.60 8.65 7.22
C LYS A 79 -15.47 7.78 8.16
N PHE A 80 -16.71 8.20 8.43
CA PHE A 80 -17.58 7.55 9.42
C PHE A 80 -18.13 6.19 8.99
N HIS A 81 -18.30 5.96 7.70
CA HIS A 81 -18.85 4.70 7.17
C HIS A 81 -17.82 3.85 6.45
N GLY A 82 -16.59 4.35 6.28
CA GLY A 82 -15.57 3.68 5.49
C GLY A 82 -16.02 3.50 4.03
N LEU A 83 -15.28 2.69 3.29
CA LEU A 83 -15.66 2.24 1.96
C LEU A 83 -16.34 0.87 2.06
N THR A 84 -17.68 0.82 2.02
CA THR A 84 -18.46 -0.40 2.23
C THR A 84 -18.76 -1.18 0.95
N ASN A 85 -18.86 -0.49 -0.20
CA ASN A 85 -19.16 -1.14 -1.47
C ASN A 85 -18.03 -2.08 -1.89
N THR A 86 -18.31 -3.38 -1.94
CA THR A 86 -17.32 -4.44 -2.20
C THR A 86 -16.67 -4.32 -3.58
N ASP A 87 -17.42 -4.00 -4.61
CA ASP A 87 -16.87 -3.86 -5.97
C ASP A 87 -15.88 -2.68 -6.04
N THR A 88 -16.24 -1.55 -5.46
CA THR A 88 -15.35 -0.38 -5.36
C THR A 88 -14.10 -0.70 -4.55
N ARG A 89 -14.22 -1.43 -3.42
CA ARG A 89 -13.09 -1.86 -2.60
C ARG A 89 -12.09 -2.72 -3.38
N TYR A 90 -12.56 -3.61 -4.24
CA TYR A 90 -11.70 -4.44 -5.08
C TYR A 90 -11.10 -3.68 -6.26
N ARG A 91 -11.86 -2.81 -6.91
CA ARG A 91 -11.39 -2.04 -8.08
C ARG A 91 -10.50 -0.87 -7.72
N GLN A 92 -10.76 -0.23 -6.57
CA GLN A 92 -9.99 0.89 -6.05
C GLN A 92 -9.32 0.52 -4.73
N ARG A 93 -8.47 -0.51 -4.76
CA ARG A 93 -7.80 -1.04 -3.57
C ARG A 93 -7.02 0.01 -2.79
N TYR A 94 -6.43 0.99 -3.47
CA TYR A 94 -5.72 2.10 -2.84
C TYR A 94 -6.64 2.97 -1.98
N VAL A 95 -7.88 3.21 -2.39
CA VAL A 95 -8.87 3.93 -1.57
C VAL A 95 -9.30 3.07 -0.38
N ASP A 96 -9.55 1.77 -0.60
CA ASP A 96 -9.87 0.83 0.46
C ASP A 96 -8.79 0.78 1.56
N LEU A 97 -7.52 0.80 1.19
CA LEU A 97 -6.38 0.85 2.13
C LEU A 97 -6.31 2.16 2.94
N ILE A 98 -6.78 3.27 2.36
CA ILE A 98 -6.87 4.56 3.07
C ILE A 98 -8.02 4.56 4.06
N MET A 99 -9.19 4.04 3.64
CA MET A 99 -10.44 4.15 4.38
C MET A 99 -10.63 3.06 5.42
N ASN A 100 -10.09 1.86 5.18
CA ASN A 100 -10.27 0.66 6.00
C ASN A 100 -8.90 0.15 6.49
N PRO A 101 -8.39 0.65 7.63
CA PRO A 101 -7.03 0.32 8.12
C PRO A 101 -6.78 -1.18 8.32
N GLU A 102 -7.81 -1.96 8.67
CA GLU A 102 -7.73 -3.41 8.86
C GLU A 102 -7.36 -4.18 7.58
N VAL A 103 -7.68 -3.60 6.41
CA VAL A 103 -7.33 -4.18 5.10
C VAL A 103 -5.81 -4.22 4.92
N LYS A 104 -5.10 -3.19 5.39
CA LYS A 104 -3.63 -3.12 5.38
C LYS A 104 -3.01 -4.30 6.13
N ASP A 105 -3.55 -4.63 7.31
CA ASP A 105 -3.07 -5.77 8.10
C ASP A 105 -3.21 -7.10 7.36
N THR A 106 -4.29 -7.27 6.60
CA THR A 106 -4.49 -8.46 5.77
C THR A 106 -3.37 -8.61 4.73
N PHE A 107 -3.00 -7.54 4.03
CA PHE A 107 -1.92 -7.58 3.04
C PHE A 107 -0.54 -7.78 3.68
N ILE A 108 -0.29 -7.16 4.83
CA ILE A 108 0.94 -7.40 5.60
C ILE A 108 1.03 -8.86 6.03
N LYS A 109 -0.05 -9.45 6.55
CA LYS A 109 -0.10 -10.88 6.93
C LYS A 109 0.14 -11.78 5.72
N ARG A 110 -0.48 -11.49 4.58
CA ARG A 110 -0.27 -12.23 3.34
C ARG A 110 1.20 -12.25 2.93
N SER A 111 1.87 -11.10 2.96
CA SER A 111 3.30 -11.00 2.65
C SER A 111 4.15 -11.81 3.63
N LYS A 112 3.86 -11.74 4.93
CA LYS A 112 4.55 -12.52 5.96
C LYS A 112 4.38 -14.02 5.77
N ILE A 113 3.18 -14.48 5.39
CA ILE A 113 2.91 -15.90 5.12
C ILE A 113 3.78 -16.40 3.96
N LEU A 114 3.82 -15.67 2.84
CA LEU A 114 4.66 -16.04 1.70
C LEU A 114 6.14 -16.10 2.07
N THR A 115 6.62 -15.13 2.84
CA THR A 115 8.00 -15.11 3.35
C THR A 115 8.28 -16.31 4.26
N ALA A 116 7.35 -16.67 5.14
CA ALA A 116 7.49 -17.82 6.03
C ALA A 116 7.55 -19.14 5.26
N ILE A 117 6.69 -19.32 4.24
CA ILE A 117 6.69 -20.51 3.38
C ILE A 117 8.04 -20.63 2.65
N ARG A 118 8.52 -19.55 2.03
CA ARG A 118 9.82 -19.55 1.33
C ARG A 118 10.97 -19.89 2.26
N LYS A 119 10.98 -19.28 3.45
CA LYS A 119 12.00 -19.54 4.47
C LYS A 119 11.98 -20.99 4.93
N TYR A 120 10.79 -21.54 5.18
CA TYR A 120 10.63 -22.93 5.61
C TYR A 120 11.16 -23.89 4.53
N LEU A 121 10.68 -23.76 3.29
CA LEU A 121 11.12 -24.62 2.20
C LEU A 121 12.63 -24.51 1.91
N GLY A 122 13.16 -23.29 1.94
CA GLY A 122 14.61 -23.08 1.78
C GLY A 122 15.43 -23.74 2.88
N ASN A 123 14.96 -23.70 4.14
CA ASN A 123 15.62 -24.39 5.26
C ASN A 123 15.58 -25.93 5.13
N GLU A 124 14.53 -26.47 4.48
CA GLU A 124 14.41 -27.89 4.16
C GLU A 124 15.22 -28.32 2.92
N GLY A 125 15.99 -27.38 2.32
CA GLY A 125 16.85 -27.65 1.17
C GLY A 125 16.17 -27.54 -0.20
N PHE A 126 14.94 -27.04 -0.25
CA PHE A 126 14.25 -26.77 -1.52
C PHE A 126 14.78 -25.48 -2.16
N MET A 127 14.98 -25.54 -3.47
CA MET A 127 15.33 -24.39 -4.29
C MET A 127 14.07 -23.78 -4.91
N GLU A 128 13.84 -22.47 -4.74
CA GLU A 128 12.79 -21.76 -5.45
C GLU A 128 13.21 -21.54 -6.91
N VAL A 129 12.37 -21.93 -7.86
CA VAL A 129 12.64 -21.79 -9.29
C VAL A 129 11.49 -21.09 -9.99
N GLU A 130 11.82 -20.32 -11.02
CA GLU A 130 10.84 -19.72 -11.92
C GLU A 130 10.72 -20.55 -13.20
N THR A 131 9.50 -20.78 -13.65
CA THR A 131 9.20 -21.49 -14.89
C THR A 131 8.42 -20.58 -15.84
N PRO A 132 8.48 -20.78 -17.17
CA PRO A 132 7.77 -19.96 -18.13
C PRO A 132 6.28 -19.86 -17.83
N MET A 133 5.73 -18.65 -17.86
CA MET A 133 4.29 -18.39 -17.71
C MET A 133 3.54 -18.57 -19.03
N LEU A 134 4.13 -18.13 -20.13
CA LEU A 134 3.63 -18.30 -21.48
C LEU A 134 4.29 -19.53 -22.09
N VAL A 135 3.49 -20.43 -22.61
CA VAL A 135 3.90 -21.73 -23.12
C VAL A 135 3.17 -22.06 -24.42
N GLN A 136 3.78 -22.82 -25.31
CA GLN A 136 3.12 -23.33 -26.52
C GLN A 136 2.16 -24.49 -26.16
N ASN A 137 2.54 -25.33 -25.20
CA ASN A 137 1.73 -26.44 -24.74
C ASN A 137 1.43 -26.31 -23.23
N ALA A 138 0.17 -26.14 -22.91
CA ALA A 138 -0.32 -26.02 -21.52
C ALA A 138 -0.63 -27.40 -20.89
N GLY A 139 0.29 -28.35 -21.04
CA GLY A 139 0.11 -29.70 -20.47
C GLY A 139 0.32 -29.76 -18.95
N GLY A 140 0.06 -30.93 -18.37
CA GLY A 140 0.26 -31.21 -16.93
C GLY A 140 -1.01 -31.11 -16.06
N ALA A 141 -2.13 -30.63 -16.61
CA ALA A 141 -3.44 -30.59 -15.95
C ALA A 141 -4.57 -30.57 -16.97
N ALA A 142 -5.77 -30.94 -16.55
CA ALA A 142 -6.99 -30.89 -17.37
C ALA A 142 -7.77 -29.60 -17.09
N ALA A 143 -7.34 -28.51 -17.68
CA ALA A 143 -8.01 -27.22 -17.59
C ALA A 143 -7.93 -26.48 -18.92
N ARG A 144 -8.90 -25.59 -19.19
CA ARG A 144 -8.87 -24.71 -20.38
C ARG A 144 -7.91 -23.54 -20.10
N PRO A 145 -6.82 -23.37 -20.87
CA PRO A 145 -5.89 -22.28 -20.68
C PRO A 145 -6.47 -20.94 -21.19
N PHE A 146 -5.91 -19.83 -20.71
CA PHE A 146 -6.01 -18.57 -21.40
C PHE A 146 -5.09 -18.58 -22.61
N GLU A 147 -5.58 -18.10 -23.76
CA GLU A 147 -4.85 -18.03 -25.00
C GLU A 147 -4.50 -16.57 -25.33
N THR A 148 -3.34 -16.35 -25.92
CA THR A 148 -2.86 -15.04 -26.34
C THR A 148 -1.99 -15.17 -27.57
N HIS A 149 -1.82 -14.07 -28.34
CA HIS A 149 -0.96 -14.04 -29.51
C HIS A 149 0.30 -13.22 -29.24
N PHE A 150 1.47 -13.78 -29.58
CA PHE A 150 2.75 -13.10 -29.47
C PHE A 150 3.11 -12.47 -30.82
N ASN A 151 2.81 -11.20 -30.97
CA ASN A 151 2.93 -10.48 -32.23
C ASN A 151 4.35 -10.49 -32.85
N ALA A 152 5.38 -10.40 -32.00
CA ALA A 152 6.77 -10.33 -32.46
C ALA A 152 7.24 -11.59 -33.19
N LEU A 153 6.74 -12.76 -32.81
CA LEU A 153 7.05 -14.05 -33.41
C LEU A 153 5.90 -14.60 -34.26
N ASN A 154 4.75 -13.93 -34.26
CA ASN A 154 3.53 -14.37 -34.92
C ASN A 154 3.12 -15.80 -34.49
N GLU A 155 3.14 -16.05 -33.18
CA GLU A 155 2.85 -17.36 -32.57
C GLU A 155 1.72 -17.25 -31.54
N ASP A 156 0.87 -18.29 -31.48
CA ASP A 156 -0.14 -18.42 -30.44
C ASP A 156 0.47 -19.07 -29.21
N LEU A 157 0.33 -18.41 -28.08
CA LEU A 157 0.79 -18.87 -26.78
C LEU A 157 -0.37 -19.06 -25.82
N LYS A 158 -0.14 -19.84 -24.78
CA LYS A 158 -1.09 -20.12 -23.72
C LYS A 158 -0.47 -19.73 -22.37
N LEU A 159 -1.28 -19.20 -21.45
CA LEU A 159 -0.87 -19.14 -20.06
C LEU A 159 -0.86 -20.56 -19.52
N ARG A 160 0.22 -20.93 -18.82
CA ARG A 160 0.34 -22.25 -18.22
C ARG A 160 -0.80 -22.53 -17.23
N ILE A 161 -1.28 -23.76 -17.20
CA ILE A 161 -2.25 -24.26 -16.23
C ILE A 161 -1.58 -25.08 -15.11
N SER A 162 -0.35 -25.55 -15.33
CA SER A 162 0.45 -26.34 -14.40
C SER A 162 1.94 -26.06 -14.58
N LEU A 163 2.71 -26.20 -13.50
CA LEU A 163 4.17 -26.12 -13.49
C LEU A 163 4.83 -27.48 -13.75
N GLU A 164 4.07 -28.56 -13.75
CA GLU A 164 4.55 -29.95 -13.66
C GLU A 164 5.59 -30.29 -14.70
N LEU A 165 5.32 -30.01 -15.99
CA LEU A 165 6.22 -30.40 -17.07
C LEU A 165 7.61 -29.71 -16.99
N TYR A 166 7.62 -28.45 -16.60
CA TYR A 166 8.87 -27.69 -16.44
C TYR A 166 9.66 -28.16 -15.21
N LEU A 167 8.98 -28.40 -14.09
CA LEU A 167 9.61 -28.94 -12.89
C LEU A 167 10.23 -30.32 -13.16
N LYS A 168 9.54 -31.20 -13.87
CA LYS A 168 10.09 -32.51 -14.28
C LYS A 168 11.35 -32.37 -15.14
N ARG A 169 11.39 -31.40 -16.07
CA ARG A 169 12.58 -31.11 -16.87
C ARG A 169 13.75 -30.63 -16.01
N LEU A 170 13.50 -29.80 -15.01
CA LEU A 170 14.53 -29.35 -14.07
C LEU A 170 15.11 -30.51 -13.27
N ILE A 171 14.25 -31.44 -12.78
CA ILE A 171 14.69 -32.65 -12.10
C ILE A 171 15.55 -33.53 -13.01
N VAL A 172 15.17 -33.72 -14.27
CA VAL A 172 15.99 -34.45 -15.26
C VAL A 172 17.32 -33.75 -15.51
N GLY A 173 17.35 -32.41 -15.45
CA GLY A 173 18.56 -31.57 -15.55
C GLY A 173 19.46 -31.60 -14.31
N GLY A 174 19.00 -32.21 -13.20
CA GLY A 174 19.77 -32.33 -11.96
C GLY A 174 19.53 -31.23 -10.92
N LEU A 175 18.42 -30.48 -11.04
CA LEU A 175 18.00 -29.49 -10.04
C LEU A 175 16.92 -30.06 -9.12
#